data_ac4ab4cbd3d3fb89a8251b3f4dfd0389
#
_entry.id   ac4ab4cbd3d3fb89a8251b3f4dfd0389
#
_cell.length_a   1.000
_cell.length_b   1.000
_cell.length_c   1.000
_cell.angle_alpha   90.00
_cell.angle_beta   90.00
_cell.angle_gamma   90.00
#
_symmetry.space_group_name_H-M   'P 1'
#
loop_
_entity.id
_entity.type
_entity.pdbx_description
1 polymer ?
#
loop_
_entity_poly.entity_id
_entity_poly.type
_entity_poly.pdbx_seq_one_letter_code
_entity_poly.pdbx_strand_id
1 'polypeptide(L)'
;MLEQTWTVPASSMAVMALVGAFTLLFPLALGIVFWRRARGRWRFFWMGCVVFPLFALGLEGAVNRAVLYGPAGGTIAGNLGLYALFGGLMAGLFEECGRWCALQLGKRWARGPQDALMYGAGHGGIEAALLAGSAMLSNLLVCFALNEGGLAGAAALMGAESLTDAQTAALASLVTTPAGMYLWSAFERAVAIAIHVSLSVLVYRAVQRNRARWLLLAVLLHAGVDASSIAAAAFLPIAGVELVALLWAAGLVLLARKVYFLEKQENPLTFPQGEGV
;
A
#
# COMPACT_ATOMS: atom_id res chain seq x y z
N MET A 1 10.74 -12.25 40.63
CA MET A 1 10.55 -11.89 39.20
C MET A 1 9.66 -12.97 38.61
N LEU A 2 8.44 -12.65 38.20
CA LEU A 2 7.60 -13.60 37.46
C LEU A 2 8.35 -13.88 36.16
N GLU A 3 8.65 -15.15 35.86
CA GLU A 3 9.17 -15.58 34.59
C GLU A 3 8.22 -15.08 33.50
N GLN A 4 8.70 -14.20 32.64
CA GLN A 4 7.91 -13.70 31.51
C GLN A 4 7.65 -14.89 30.60
N THR A 5 6.40 -15.32 30.53
CA THR A 5 6.01 -16.40 29.61
C THR A 5 6.04 -15.86 28.18
N TRP A 6 6.95 -16.37 27.37
CA TRP A 6 7.11 -16.00 25.97
C TRP A 6 6.09 -16.75 25.10
N THR A 7 4.81 -16.43 25.32
CA THR A 7 3.71 -17.09 24.59
C THR A 7 2.79 -16.04 24.00
N VAL A 8 2.67 -16.06 22.67
CA VAL A 8 1.74 -15.20 21.94
C VAL A 8 0.35 -15.83 21.97
N PRO A 9 -0.69 -15.05 22.33
CA PRO A 9 -2.07 -15.57 22.39
C PRO A 9 -2.55 -16.07 21.02
N ALA A 10 -3.27 -17.20 21.01
CA ALA A 10 -3.86 -17.77 19.80
C ALA A 10 -4.80 -16.79 19.09
N SER A 11 -5.48 -15.90 19.83
CA SER A 11 -6.31 -14.82 19.26
C SER A 11 -5.50 -13.82 18.41
N SER A 12 -4.30 -13.43 18.86
CA SER A 12 -3.40 -12.55 18.11
C SER A 12 -2.93 -13.24 16.83
N MET A 13 -2.52 -14.50 16.92
CA MET A 13 -2.12 -15.29 15.75
C MET A 13 -3.27 -15.47 14.75
N ALA A 14 -4.49 -15.74 15.21
CA ALA A 14 -5.67 -15.85 14.36
C ALA A 14 -5.97 -14.54 13.62
N VAL A 15 -5.87 -13.38 14.31
CA VAL A 15 -6.08 -12.08 13.66
C VAL A 15 -4.96 -11.77 12.66
N MET A 16 -3.70 -12.07 12.95
CA MET A 16 -2.59 -11.96 11.99
C MET A 16 -2.87 -12.79 10.73
N ALA A 17 -3.34 -14.04 10.88
CA ALA A 17 -3.70 -14.91 9.75
C ALA A 17 -4.84 -14.31 8.93
N LEU A 18 -5.88 -13.77 9.57
CA LEU A 18 -6.99 -13.10 8.91
C LEU A 18 -6.55 -11.85 8.15
N VAL A 19 -5.70 -11.02 8.73
CA VAL A 19 -5.14 -9.83 8.09
C VAL A 19 -4.27 -10.22 6.90
N GLY A 20 -3.40 -11.22 7.05
CA GLY A 20 -2.60 -11.75 5.94
C GLY A 20 -3.47 -12.27 4.79
N ALA A 21 -4.52 -13.05 5.09
CA ALA A 21 -5.48 -13.50 4.08
C ALA A 21 -6.23 -12.32 3.42
N PHE A 22 -6.62 -11.32 4.19
CA PHE A 22 -7.29 -10.11 3.69
C PHE A 22 -6.44 -9.38 2.66
N THR A 23 -5.13 -9.20 2.89
CA THR A 23 -4.23 -8.50 1.97
C THR A 23 -4.13 -9.17 0.59
N LEU A 24 -4.39 -10.47 0.51
CA LEU A 24 -4.40 -11.24 -0.74
C LEU A 24 -5.80 -11.29 -1.38
N LEU A 25 -6.82 -11.55 -0.57
CA LEU A 25 -8.17 -11.82 -1.07
C LEU A 25 -8.94 -10.54 -1.44
N PHE A 26 -8.75 -9.46 -0.68
CA PHE A 26 -9.50 -8.22 -0.90
C PHE A 26 -9.20 -7.57 -2.26
N PRO A 27 -7.94 -7.38 -2.70
CA PRO A 27 -7.65 -6.82 -4.03
C PRO A 27 -8.12 -7.72 -5.17
N LEU A 28 -8.08 -9.06 -5.01
CA LEU A 28 -8.64 -9.99 -5.99
C LEU A 28 -10.15 -9.86 -6.08
N ALA A 29 -10.84 -9.74 -4.94
CA ALA A 29 -12.28 -9.51 -4.90
C ALA A 29 -12.65 -8.18 -5.59
N LEU A 30 -11.91 -7.11 -5.35
CA LEU A 30 -12.08 -5.84 -6.07
C LEU A 30 -11.84 -6.00 -7.58
N GLY A 31 -10.80 -6.73 -7.98
CA GLY A 31 -10.53 -7.05 -9.38
C GLY A 31 -11.71 -7.78 -10.02
N ILE A 32 -12.31 -8.78 -9.34
CA ILE A 32 -13.51 -9.48 -9.80
C ILE A 32 -14.70 -8.52 -9.94
N VAL A 33 -14.90 -7.64 -8.96
CA VAL A 33 -15.98 -6.64 -9.01
C VAL A 33 -15.77 -5.68 -10.19
N PHE A 34 -14.58 -5.14 -10.38
CA PHE A 34 -14.28 -4.24 -11.48
C PHE A 34 -14.35 -4.93 -12.84
N TRP A 35 -13.93 -6.19 -12.93
CA TRP A 35 -14.09 -7.00 -14.12
C TRP A 35 -15.57 -7.22 -14.47
N ARG A 36 -16.39 -7.67 -13.49
CA ARG A 36 -17.81 -8.00 -13.73
C ARG A 36 -18.67 -6.77 -13.92
N ARG A 37 -18.51 -5.74 -13.08
CA ARG A 37 -19.41 -4.56 -13.05
C ARG A 37 -18.96 -3.45 -14.00
N ALA A 38 -17.65 -3.22 -14.12
CA ALA A 38 -17.11 -2.14 -14.93
C ALA A 38 -16.48 -2.62 -16.25
N ARG A 39 -16.41 -3.93 -16.50
CA ARG A 39 -15.77 -4.51 -17.70
C ARG A 39 -14.27 -4.20 -17.79
N GLY A 40 -13.61 -3.97 -16.66
CA GLY A 40 -12.16 -3.80 -16.56
C GLY A 40 -11.40 -5.09 -16.94
N ARG A 41 -10.15 -4.96 -17.35
CA ARG A 41 -9.38 -6.10 -17.87
C ARG A 41 -8.26 -6.50 -16.92
N TRP A 42 -8.12 -7.79 -16.67
CA TRP A 42 -7.13 -8.39 -15.77
C TRP A 42 -5.68 -8.06 -16.14
N ARG A 43 -5.37 -7.81 -17.41
CA ARG A 43 -4.03 -7.38 -17.81
C ARG A 43 -3.56 -6.12 -17.09
N PHE A 44 -4.47 -5.16 -16.85
CA PHE A 44 -4.11 -3.95 -16.11
C PHE A 44 -3.94 -4.21 -14.62
N PHE A 45 -4.69 -5.15 -14.05
CA PHE A 45 -4.46 -5.61 -12.68
C PHE A 45 -3.03 -6.16 -12.53
N TRP A 46 -2.65 -7.09 -13.40
CA TRP A 46 -1.30 -7.67 -13.36
C TRP A 46 -0.19 -6.66 -13.69
N MET A 47 -0.45 -5.69 -14.54
CA MET A 47 0.49 -4.58 -14.77
C MET A 47 0.73 -3.78 -13.48
N GLY A 48 -0.31 -3.49 -12.71
CA GLY A 48 -0.18 -2.86 -11.40
C GLY A 48 0.66 -3.69 -10.44
N CYS A 49 0.40 -5.01 -10.39
CA CYS A 49 1.16 -5.93 -9.54
C CYS A 49 2.67 -5.98 -9.86
N VAL A 50 3.06 -5.77 -11.11
CA VAL A 50 4.47 -5.78 -11.52
C VAL A 50 5.15 -4.44 -11.25
N VAL A 51 4.43 -3.34 -11.48
CA VAL A 51 5.03 -2.00 -11.46
C VAL A 51 5.35 -1.52 -10.06
N PHE A 52 4.51 -1.81 -9.07
CA PHE A 52 4.78 -1.44 -7.67
C PHE A 52 6.15 -1.96 -7.18
N PRO A 53 6.43 -3.28 -7.16
CA PRO A 53 7.73 -3.76 -6.67
C PRO A 53 8.91 -3.24 -7.47
N LEU A 54 8.75 -3.01 -8.76
CA LEU A 54 9.83 -2.49 -9.61
C LEU A 54 10.16 -1.02 -9.28
N PHE A 55 9.15 -0.16 -9.19
CA PHE A 55 9.35 1.28 -9.01
C PHE A 55 9.47 1.68 -7.54
N ALA A 56 8.60 1.19 -6.66
CA ALA A 56 8.64 1.54 -5.23
C ALA A 56 9.74 0.78 -4.49
N LEU A 57 9.70 -0.56 -4.49
CA LEU A 57 10.68 -1.32 -3.72
C LEU A 57 12.07 -1.34 -4.36
N GLY A 58 12.14 -1.40 -5.70
CA GLY A 58 13.39 -1.42 -6.46
C GLY A 58 14.01 -0.04 -6.62
N LEU A 59 13.45 0.79 -7.49
CA LEU A 59 14.06 2.07 -7.88
C LEU A 59 14.01 3.10 -6.76
N GLU A 60 12.85 3.36 -6.20
CA GLU A 60 12.70 4.29 -5.08
C GLU A 60 13.50 3.82 -3.87
N GLY A 61 13.37 2.54 -3.50
CA GLY A 61 14.14 1.96 -2.40
C GLY A 61 15.66 2.08 -2.57
N ALA A 62 16.18 2.01 -3.80
CA ALA A 62 17.59 2.24 -4.08
C ALA A 62 17.98 3.72 -3.87
N VAL A 63 17.16 4.65 -4.34
CA VAL A 63 17.40 6.10 -4.15
C VAL A 63 17.25 6.48 -2.69
N ASN A 64 16.23 5.99 -2.00
CA ASN A 64 16.01 6.24 -0.57
C ASN A 64 17.23 5.76 0.25
N ARG A 65 17.77 4.57 -0.04
CA ARG A 65 18.99 4.10 0.61
C ARG A 65 20.19 5.01 0.30
N ALA A 66 20.41 5.38 -0.95
CA ALA A 66 21.54 6.24 -1.32
C ALA A 66 21.48 7.61 -0.64
N VAL A 67 20.29 8.21 -0.51
CA VAL A 67 20.11 9.53 0.11
C VAL A 67 20.17 9.45 1.63
N LEU A 68 19.43 8.51 2.26
CA LEU A 68 19.32 8.43 3.71
C LEU A 68 20.58 7.87 4.40
N TYR A 69 21.35 7.03 3.71
CA TYR A 69 22.68 6.60 4.19
C TYR A 69 23.82 7.45 3.64
N GLY A 70 23.51 8.46 2.81
CA GLY A 70 24.46 9.43 2.28
C GLY A 70 24.64 10.65 3.20
N PRO A 71 25.39 11.67 2.75
CA PRO A 71 25.71 12.85 3.55
C PRO A 71 24.50 13.66 4.02
N ALA A 72 23.38 13.64 3.27
CA ALA A 72 22.16 14.35 3.62
C ALA A 72 21.27 13.60 4.62
N GLY A 73 21.51 12.29 4.83
CA GLY A 73 20.60 11.42 5.57
C GLY A 73 20.40 11.84 7.02
N GLY A 74 21.45 12.22 7.72
CA GLY A 74 21.36 12.70 9.10
C GLY A 74 20.50 13.96 9.25
N THR A 75 20.59 14.89 8.30
CA THR A 75 19.77 16.11 8.28
C THR A 75 18.30 15.79 7.99
N ILE A 76 18.04 14.90 7.03
CA ILE A 76 16.69 14.51 6.68
C ILE A 76 16.04 13.75 7.83
N ALA A 77 16.70 12.70 8.34
CA ALA A 77 16.16 11.86 9.41
C ALA A 77 16.02 12.60 10.75
N GLY A 78 16.87 13.60 11.00
CA GLY A 78 16.82 14.44 12.21
C GLY A 78 15.74 15.52 12.20
N ASN A 79 15.02 15.71 11.08
CA ASN A 79 13.96 16.71 10.97
C ASN A 79 12.68 16.06 10.42
N LEU A 80 11.65 15.97 11.25
CA LEU A 80 10.38 15.32 10.89
C LEU A 80 9.76 15.91 9.61
N GLY A 81 9.77 17.24 9.45
CA GLY A 81 9.19 17.88 8.27
C GLY A 81 9.94 17.53 6.99
N LEU A 82 11.30 17.52 7.04
CA LEU A 82 12.12 17.07 5.91
C LEU A 82 11.94 15.59 5.62
N TYR A 83 11.86 14.74 6.66
CA TYR A 83 11.65 13.30 6.50
C TYR A 83 10.29 12.99 5.88
N ALA A 84 9.23 13.62 6.39
CA ALA A 84 7.88 13.45 5.86
C ALA A 84 7.78 13.95 4.40
N LEU A 85 8.33 15.13 4.11
CA LEU A 85 8.34 15.68 2.75
C LEU A 85 9.15 14.81 1.79
N PHE A 86 10.35 14.35 2.22
CA PHE A 86 11.19 13.46 1.43
C PHE A 86 10.46 12.15 1.13
N GLY A 87 9.95 11.46 2.15
CA GLY A 87 9.23 10.19 1.97
C GLY A 87 8.03 10.33 1.04
N GLY A 88 7.18 11.32 1.28
CA GLY A 88 6.01 11.57 0.44
C GLY A 88 6.36 11.93 -1.01
N LEU A 89 7.38 12.78 -1.24
CA LEU A 89 7.80 13.14 -2.59
C LEU A 89 8.42 11.95 -3.33
N MET A 90 9.18 11.10 -2.65
CA MET A 90 9.80 9.92 -3.25
C MET A 90 8.74 8.93 -3.67
N ALA A 91 7.80 8.56 -2.78
CA ALA A 91 6.69 7.66 -3.11
C ALA A 91 5.84 8.24 -4.26
N GLY A 92 5.37 9.48 -4.12
CA GLY A 92 4.56 10.12 -5.17
C GLY A 92 5.26 10.18 -6.52
N LEU A 93 6.56 10.49 -6.56
CA LEU A 93 7.31 10.57 -7.81
C LEU A 93 7.50 9.19 -8.45
N PHE A 94 8.04 8.22 -7.72
CA PHE A 94 8.38 6.92 -8.29
C PHE A 94 7.13 6.11 -8.65
N GLU A 95 6.15 6.08 -7.78
CA GLU A 95 4.95 5.27 -8.02
C GLU A 95 4.06 5.87 -9.12
N GLU A 96 3.85 7.19 -9.14
CA GLU A 96 3.01 7.79 -10.17
C GLU A 96 3.70 7.83 -11.53
N CYS A 97 5.03 8.03 -11.58
CA CYS A 97 5.79 7.88 -12.83
C CYS A 97 5.79 6.43 -13.32
N GLY A 98 5.95 5.44 -12.43
CA GLY A 98 5.83 4.02 -12.77
C GLY A 98 4.45 3.68 -13.32
N ARG A 99 3.40 4.17 -12.67
CA ARG A 99 2.00 4.04 -13.10
C ARG A 99 1.78 4.68 -14.47
N TRP A 100 2.32 5.88 -14.68
CA TRP A 100 2.24 6.58 -15.96
C TRP A 100 2.95 5.78 -17.07
N CYS A 101 4.15 5.29 -16.84
CA CYS A 101 4.89 4.45 -17.78
C CYS A 101 4.08 3.20 -18.19
N ALA A 102 3.53 2.49 -17.21
CA ALA A 102 2.73 1.30 -17.44
C ALA A 102 1.46 1.60 -18.24
N LEU A 103 0.71 2.63 -17.83
CA LEU A 103 -0.52 3.02 -18.52
C LEU A 103 -0.23 3.58 -19.93
N GLN A 104 0.91 4.22 -20.15
CA GLN A 104 1.36 4.66 -21.47
C GLN A 104 1.67 3.47 -22.39
N LEU A 105 2.41 2.48 -21.89
CA LEU A 105 2.65 1.23 -22.60
C LEU A 105 1.35 0.47 -22.91
N GLY A 106 0.43 0.48 -21.95
CA GLY A 106 -0.90 -0.14 -22.05
C GLY A 106 -1.92 0.63 -22.88
N LYS A 107 -1.62 1.88 -23.29
CA LYS A 107 -2.58 2.82 -23.90
C LYS A 107 -3.34 2.21 -25.09
N ARG A 108 -2.64 1.52 -25.98
CA ARG A 108 -3.23 0.86 -27.18
C ARG A 108 -4.23 -0.25 -26.84
N TRP A 109 -4.15 -0.79 -25.65
CA TRP A 109 -5.06 -1.84 -25.18
C TRP A 109 -6.17 -1.30 -24.27
N ALA A 110 -6.07 -0.06 -23.82
CA ALA A 110 -7.04 0.54 -22.92
C ALA A 110 -8.38 0.77 -23.63
N ARG A 111 -9.48 0.36 -22.97
CA ARG A 111 -10.84 0.54 -23.49
C ARG A 111 -11.62 1.62 -22.75
N GLY A 112 -11.12 2.08 -21.61
CA GLY A 112 -11.76 3.11 -20.82
C GLY A 112 -11.19 3.20 -19.41
N PRO A 113 -11.71 4.12 -18.60
CA PRO A 113 -11.19 4.37 -17.25
C PRO A 113 -11.39 3.19 -16.28
N GLN A 114 -12.21 2.19 -16.61
CA GLN A 114 -12.34 0.95 -15.85
C GLN A 114 -11.03 0.14 -15.81
N ASP A 115 -10.17 0.30 -16.81
CA ASP A 115 -8.86 -0.35 -16.83
C ASP A 115 -7.90 0.28 -15.81
N ALA A 116 -8.10 1.58 -15.50
CA ALA A 116 -7.38 2.24 -14.42
C ALA A 116 -7.83 1.71 -13.03
N LEU A 117 -9.12 1.39 -12.86
CA LEU A 117 -9.59 0.75 -11.62
C LEU A 117 -8.89 -0.61 -11.42
N MET A 118 -8.78 -1.41 -12.48
CA MET A 118 -8.07 -2.69 -12.45
C MET A 118 -6.60 -2.51 -12.11
N TYR A 119 -5.93 -1.53 -12.74
CA TYR A 119 -4.54 -1.23 -12.45
C TYR A 119 -4.34 -0.84 -10.98
N GLY A 120 -5.16 0.07 -10.48
CA GLY A 120 -5.06 0.53 -9.08
C GLY A 120 -5.31 -0.57 -8.06
N ALA A 121 -6.28 -1.47 -8.34
CA ALA A 121 -6.52 -2.63 -7.50
C ALA A 121 -5.34 -3.62 -7.49
N GLY A 122 -4.66 -3.81 -8.63
CA GLY A 122 -3.45 -4.63 -8.73
C GLY A 122 -2.26 -3.99 -8.03
N HIS A 123 -2.04 -2.68 -8.23
CA HIS A 123 -0.94 -1.92 -7.64
C HIS A 123 -1.05 -1.89 -6.10
N GLY A 124 -2.15 -1.33 -5.56
CA GLY A 124 -2.34 -1.31 -4.11
C GLY A 124 -2.53 -2.70 -3.50
N GLY A 125 -3.01 -3.68 -4.30
CA GLY A 125 -3.13 -5.06 -3.87
C GLY A 125 -1.79 -5.75 -3.65
N ILE A 126 -0.85 -5.62 -4.58
CA ILE A 126 0.49 -6.19 -4.42
C ILE A 126 1.28 -5.47 -3.32
N GLU A 127 1.10 -4.16 -3.18
CA GLU A 127 1.64 -3.39 -2.06
C GLU A 127 1.14 -3.96 -0.72
N ALA A 128 -0.18 -4.11 -0.56
CA ALA A 128 -0.77 -4.69 0.64
C ALA A 128 -0.22 -6.09 0.94
N ALA A 129 -0.06 -6.93 -0.08
CA ALA A 129 0.49 -8.27 0.06
C ALA A 129 1.96 -8.28 0.46
N LEU A 130 2.79 -7.42 -0.17
CA LEU A 130 4.23 -7.38 0.06
C LEU A 130 4.60 -6.66 1.36
N LEU A 131 3.85 -5.64 1.77
CA LEU A 131 4.14 -4.91 3.02
C LEU A 131 3.46 -5.56 4.22
N ALA A 132 2.13 -5.55 4.25
CA ALA A 132 1.38 -6.05 5.40
C ALA A 132 1.24 -7.58 5.40
N GLY A 133 0.96 -8.20 4.24
CA GLY A 133 0.78 -9.64 4.13
C GLY A 133 2.04 -10.41 4.50
N SER A 134 3.20 -10.00 3.98
CA SER A 134 4.49 -10.63 4.32
C SER A 134 4.86 -10.41 5.79
N ALA A 135 4.58 -9.22 6.35
CA ALA A 135 4.81 -8.95 7.76
C ALA A 135 3.95 -9.84 8.66
N MET A 136 2.66 -10.02 8.34
CA MET A 136 1.78 -10.92 9.10
C MET A 136 2.26 -12.37 9.02
N LEU A 137 2.68 -12.83 7.85
CA LEU A 137 3.23 -14.17 7.68
C LEU A 137 4.52 -14.37 8.49
N SER A 138 5.45 -13.42 8.41
CA SER A 138 6.69 -13.45 9.18
C SER A 138 6.42 -13.46 10.69
N ASN A 139 5.50 -12.59 11.15
CA ASN A 139 5.10 -12.57 12.55
C ASN A 139 4.50 -13.91 13.00
N LEU A 140 3.65 -14.53 12.18
CA LEU A 140 3.08 -15.84 12.50
C LEU A 140 4.15 -16.92 12.64
N LEU A 141 5.13 -16.98 11.73
CA LEU A 141 6.24 -17.95 11.82
C LEU A 141 7.04 -17.74 13.11
N VAL A 142 7.33 -16.48 13.45
CA VAL A 142 8.01 -16.13 14.69
C VAL A 142 7.16 -16.49 15.92
N CYS A 143 5.84 -16.25 15.89
CA CYS A 143 4.94 -16.62 16.99
C CYS A 143 4.91 -18.14 17.23
N PHE A 144 4.88 -18.95 16.16
CA PHE A 144 4.97 -20.40 16.29
C PHE A 144 6.29 -20.83 16.93
N ALA A 145 7.43 -20.34 16.42
CA ALA A 145 8.75 -20.67 16.98
C ALA A 145 8.88 -20.21 18.44
N LEU A 146 8.33 -19.05 18.77
CA LEU A 146 8.34 -18.51 20.14
C LEU A 146 7.46 -19.34 21.10
N ASN A 147 6.27 -19.77 20.64
CA ASN A 147 5.35 -20.57 21.45
C ASN A 147 5.86 -22.00 21.69
N GLU A 148 6.61 -22.57 20.74
CA GLU A 148 7.15 -23.92 20.85
C GLU A 148 8.48 -23.98 21.61
N GLY A 149 9.41 -23.03 21.35
CA GLY A 149 10.78 -23.06 21.86
C GLY A 149 11.23 -21.83 22.65
N GLY A 150 10.29 -20.93 23.01
CA GLY A 150 10.63 -19.69 23.70
C GLY A 150 11.60 -18.81 22.88
N LEU A 151 12.41 -18.02 23.56
CA LEU A 151 13.42 -17.17 22.90
C LEU A 151 14.46 -17.99 22.09
N ALA A 152 14.79 -19.20 22.53
CA ALA A 152 15.71 -20.08 21.80
C ALA A 152 15.11 -20.54 20.46
N GLY A 153 13.82 -20.87 20.42
CA GLY A 153 13.11 -21.20 19.19
C GLY A 153 13.06 -20.03 18.21
N ALA A 154 12.77 -18.84 18.69
CA ALA A 154 12.79 -17.62 17.87
C ALA A 154 14.20 -17.31 17.34
N ALA A 155 15.25 -17.44 18.15
CA ALA A 155 16.64 -17.25 17.74
C ALA A 155 17.04 -18.25 16.65
N ALA A 156 16.69 -19.53 16.82
CA ALA A 156 16.96 -20.57 15.83
C ALA A 156 16.27 -20.29 14.48
N LEU A 157 15.00 -19.85 14.50
CA LEU A 157 14.28 -19.44 13.28
C LEU A 157 14.97 -18.27 12.55
N MET A 158 15.55 -17.33 13.31
CA MET A 158 16.27 -16.18 12.77
C MET A 158 17.73 -16.50 12.36
N GLY A 159 18.19 -17.75 12.58
CA GLY A 159 19.58 -18.14 12.32
C GLY A 159 20.60 -17.46 13.23
N ALA A 160 20.19 -17.03 14.43
CA ALA A 160 21.01 -16.30 15.38
C ALA A 160 21.41 -17.20 16.56
N GLU A 161 22.67 -17.10 17.00
CA GLU A 161 23.14 -17.79 18.22
C GLU A 161 22.55 -17.16 19.49
N SER A 162 22.34 -15.85 19.46
CA SER A 162 21.70 -15.06 20.52
C SER A 162 20.90 -13.91 19.95
N LEU A 163 19.83 -13.51 20.65
CA LEU A 163 19.00 -12.37 20.25
C LEU A 163 19.62 -11.08 20.76
N THR A 164 19.59 -10.04 19.93
CA THR A 164 19.91 -8.68 20.35
C THR A 164 18.79 -8.11 21.23
N ASP A 165 19.07 -7.03 21.98
CA ASP A 165 18.05 -6.34 22.78
C ASP A 165 16.88 -5.84 21.92
N ALA A 166 17.14 -5.35 20.72
CA ALA A 166 16.14 -4.90 19.79
C ALA A 166 15.23 -6.05 19.30
N GLN A 167 15.79 -7.22 18.99
CA GLN A 167 15.02 -8.41 18.63
C GLN A 167 14.19 -8.92 19.79
N THR A 168 14.75 -8.95 21.00
CA THR A 168 14.02 -9.34 22.22
C THR A 168 12.85 -8.39 22.50
N ALA A 169 13.05 -7.08 22.35
CA ALA A 169 11.98 -6.08 22.47
C ALA A 169 10.88 -6.25 21.42
N ALA A 170 11.24 -6.58 20.17
CA ALA A 170 10.27 -6.87 19.10
C ALA A 170 9.44 -8.13 19.43
N LEU A 171 10.07 -9.20 19.96
CA LEU A 171 9.36 -10.40 20.42
C LEU A 171 8.42 -10.09 21.60
N ALA A 172 8.86 -9.26 22.56
CA ALA A 172 8.00 -8.81 23.65
C ALA A 172 6.76 -8.06 23.14
N SER A 173 6.92 -7.26 22.08
CA SER A 173 5.79 -6.58 21.43
C SER A 173 4.79 -7.57 20.83
N LEU A 174 5.22 -8.68 20.23
CA LEU A 174 4.31 -9.71 19.71
C LEU A 174 3.49 -10.37 20.83
N VAL A 175 4.10 -10.57 22.01
CA VAL A 175 3.43 -11.16 23.18
C VAL A 175 2.41 -10.20 23.79
N THR A 176 2.73 -8.90 23.85
CA THR A 176 1.95 -7.90 24.58
C THR A 176 0.93 -7.13 23.74
N THR A 177 1.09 -7.14 22.39
CA THR A 177 0.17 -6.41 21.51
C THR A 177 -1.21 -7.06 21.49
N PRO A 178 -2.29 -6.33 21.84
CA PRO A 178 -3.64 -6.85 21.76
C PRO A 178 -4.02 -7.25 20.33
N ALA A 179 -4.73 -8.38 20.17
CA ALA A 179 -5.14 -8.91 18.87
C ALA A 179 -5.82 -7.87 17.97
N GLY A 180 -6.69 -7.02 18.53
CA GLY A 180 -7.40 -5.97 17.77
C GLY A 180 -6.48 -4.93 17.13
N MET A 181 -5.25 -4.76 17.61
CA MET A 181 -4.31 -3.79 17.03
C MET A 181 -3.86 -4.19 15.62
N TYR A 182 -3.80 -5.49 15.32
CA TYR A 182 -3.45 -5.97 13.98
C TYR A 182 -4.52 -5.66 12.93
N LEU A 183 -5.79 -5.42 13.34
CA LEU A 183 -6.87 -5.04 12.42
C LEU A 183 -6.64 -3.66 11.77
N TRP A 184 -5.90 -2.77 12.44
CA TRP A 184 -5.54 -1.49 11.85
C TRP A 184 -4.75 -1.64 10.57
N SER A 185 -3.89 -2.67 10.48
CA SER A 185 -3.16 -2.95 9.24
C SER A 185 -4.09 -3.35 8.08
N ALA A 186 -5.16 -4.13 8.33
CA ALA A 186 -6.15 -4.44 7.30
C ALA A 186 -6.94 -3.20 6.88
N PHE A 187 -7.33 -2.35 7.84
CA PHE A 187 -8.04 -1.11 7.57
C PHE A 187 -7.18 -0.16 6.74
N GLU A 188 -5.94 0.09 7.16
CA GLU A 188 -4.97 0.92 6.44
C GLU A 188 -4.78 0.42 4.99
N ARG A 189 -4.59 -0.89 4.78
CA ARG A 189 -4.42 -1.44 3.43
C ARG A 189 -5.67 -1.28 2.57
N ALA A 190 -6.87 -1.38 3.14
CA ALA A 190 -8.10 -1.09 2.39
C ALA A 190 -8.17 0.38 1.95
N VAL A 191 -7.79 1.30 2.83
CA VAL A 191 -7.72 2.74 2.55
C VAL A 191 -6.66 3.03 1.48
N ALA A 192 -5.45 2.46 1.61
CA ALA A 192 -4.37 2.60 0.63
C ALA A 192 -4.78 2.10 -0.76
N ILE A 193 -5.44 0.94 -0.86
CA ILE A 193 -5.96 0.43 -2.14
C ILE A 193 -6.97 1.42 -2.75
N ALA A 194 -7.85 2.02 -1.96
CA ALA A 194 -8.80 3.03 -2.47
C ALA A 194 -8.07 4.29 -2.99
N ILE A 195 -6.99 4.71 -2.34
CA ILE A 195 -6.11 5.80 -2.79
C ILE A 195 -5.46 5.43 -4.13
N HIS A 196 -4.84 4.25 -4.23
CA HIS A 196 -4.17 3.81 -5.47
C HIS A 196 -5.14 3.63 -6.64
N VAL A 197 -6.36 3.11 -6.39
CA VAL A 197 -7.42 3.05 -7.41
C VAL A 197 -7.77 4.45 -7.89
N SER A 198 -7.89 5.42 -6.98
CA SER A 198 -8.24 6.80 -7.30
C SER A 198 -7.15 7.52 -8.10
N LEU A 199 -5.89 7.42 -7.66
CA LEU A 199 -4.73 7.99 -8.36
C LEU A 199 -4.57 7.37 -9.76
N SER A 200 -4.87 6.08 -9.92
CA SER A 200 -4.82 5.42 -11.22
C SER A 200 -5.79 6.03 -12.24
N VAL A 201 -6.95 6.51 -11.80
CA VAL A 201 -7.90 7.20 -12.68
C VAL A 201 -7.34 8.56 -13.13
N LEU A 202 -6.65 9.29 -12.25
CA LEU A 202 -6.02 10.57 -12.59
C LEU A 202 -4.89 10.39 -13.60
N VAL A 203 -4.00 9.40 -13.36
CA VAL A 203 -2.89 9.11 -14.27
C VAL A 203 -3.39 8.53 -15.61
N TYR A 204 -4.46 7.73 -15.59
CA TYR A 204 -5.13 7.30 -16.83
C TYR A 204 -5.56 8.51 -17.66
N ARG A 205 -6.18 9.52 -17.05
CA ARG A 205 -6.55 10.77 -17.72
C ARG A 205 -5.32 11.51 -18.27
N ALA A 206 -4.22 11.56 -17.51
CA ALA A 206 -2.95 12.13 -17.98
C ALA A 206 -2.50 11.49 -19.29
N VAL A 207 -2.52 10.15 -19.34
CA VAL A 207 -2.11 9.33 -20.48
C VAL A 207 -3.06 9.50 -21.66
N GLN A 208 -4.37 9.40 -21.46
CA GLN A 208 -5.35 9.44 -22.55
C GLN A 208 -5.42 10.82 -23.20
N ARG A 209 -5.33 11.89 -22.41
CA ARG A 209 -5.45 13.28 -22.87
C ARG A 209 -4.08 13.92 -23.19
N ASN A 210 -2.98 13.18 -23.00
CA ASN A 210 -1.62 13.69 -23.14
C ASN A 210 -1.40 15.01 -22.39
N ARG A 211 -1.81 15.05 -21.10
CA ARG A 211 -1.77 16.26 -20.27
C ARG A 211 -1.02 16.01 -18.97
N ALA A 212 0.25 16.42 -18.94
CA ALA A 212 1.16 16.24 -17.78
C ALA A 212 0.61 16.81 -16.47
N ARG A 213 -0.27 17.84 -16.51
CA ARG A 213 -0.88 18.41 -15.30
C ARG A 213 -1.63 17.38 -14.43
N TRP A 214 -2.21 16.36 -15.04
CA TRP A 214 -2.90 15.30 -14.30
C TRP A 214 -1.93 14.34 -13.64
N LEU A 215 -0.77 14.08 -14.25
CA LEU A 215 0.32 13.33 -13.63
C LEU A 215 0.91 14.11 -12.46
N LEU A 216 1.23 15.40 -12.67
CA LEU A 216 1.74 16.26 -11.60
C LEU A 216 0.77 16.32 -10.42
N LEU A 217 -0.53 16.45 -10.70
CA LEU A 217 -1.56 16.43 -9.66
C LEU A 217 -1.55 15.10 -8.90
N ALA A 218 -1.45 13.96 -9.58
CA ALA A 218 -1.38 12.65 -8.93
C ALA A 218 -0.13 12.54 -8.04
N VAL A 219 1.04 12.95 -8.52
CA VAL A 219 2.30 12.99 -7.74
C VAL A 219 2.14 13.83 -6.48
N LEU A 220 1.60 15.05 -6.59
CA LEU A 220 1.43 15.95 -5.44
C LEU A 220 0.39 15.45 -4.43
N LEU A 221 -0.70 14.83 -4.91
CA LEU A 221 -1.72 14.25 -4.03
C LEU A 221 -1.18 13.03 -3.30
N HIS A 222 -0.46 12.14 -3.98
CA HIS A 222 0.21 10.99 -3.37
C HIS A 222 1.23 11.46 -2.32
N ALA A 223 2.13 12.36 -2.71
CA ALA A 223 3.11 12.94 -1.79
C ALA A 223 2.45 13.59 -0.55
N GLY A 224 1.30 14.23 -0.73
CA GLY A 224 0.53 14.82 0.36
C GLY A 224 -0.05 13.77 1.31
N VAL A 225 -0.58 12.67 0.78
CA VAL A 225 -1.05 11.52 1.59
C VAL A 225 0.07 11.02 2.50
N ASP A 226 1.20 10.65 1.93
CA ASP A 226 2.29 10.01 2.67
C ASP A 226 2.98 10.98 3.62
N ALA A 227 3.28 12.20 3.16
CA ALA A 227 3.91 13.21 4.02
C ALA A 227 3.03 13.53 5.24
N SER A 228 1.70 13.67 5.04
CA SER A 228 0.79 13.95 6.16
C SER A 228 0.63 12.75 7.09
N SER A 229 0.63 11.52 6.58
CA SER A 229 0.57 10.29 7.36
C SER A 229 1.84 10.09 8.21
N ILE A 230 3.01 10.31 7.62
CA ILE A 230 4.29 10.28 8.35
C ILE A 230 4.32 11.34 9.45
N ALA A 231 3.91 12.57 9.13
CA ALA A 231 3.86 13.65 10.12
C ALA A 231 2.84 13.37 11.23
N ALA A 232 1.65 12.86 10.88
CA ALA A 232 0.60 12.51 11.83
C ALA A 232 1.04 11.43 12.81
N ALA A 233 1.79 10.43 12.34
CA ALA A 233 2.28 9.32 13.17
C ALA A 233 3.20 9.77 14.33
N ALA A 234 3.81 10.96 14.23
CA ALA A 234 4.63 11.51 15.31
C ALA A 234 3.81 12.13 16.45
N PHE A 235 2.53 12.47 16.23
CA PHE A 235 1.72 13.23 17.19
C PHE A 235 0.39 12.56 17.54
N LEU A 236 -0.10 11.65 16.71
CA LEU A 236 -1.43 11.05 16.86
C LEU A 236 -1.34 9.56 17.17
N PRO A 237 -2.31 9.02 17.94
CA PRO A 237 -2.48 7.58 18.04
C PRO A 237 -2.88 6.99 16.68
N ILE A 238 -2.73 5.67 16.53
CA ILE A 238 -3.03 4.96 15.28
C ILE A 238 -4.38 5.36 14.67
N ALA A 239 -5.44 5.44 15.46
CA ALA A 239 -6.77 5.86 14.98
C ALA A 239 -6.78 7.27 14.38
N GLY A 240 -5.95 8.18 14.88
CA GLY A 240 -5.81 9.53 14.33
C GLY A 240 -5.06 9.54 13.01
N VAL A 241 -4.02 8.72 12.87
CA VAL A 241 -3.28 8.53 11.60
C VAL A 241 -4.21 7.97 10.53
N GLU A 242 -4.96 6.93 10.88
CA GLU A 242 -5.91 6.30 9.97
C GLU A 242 -7.07 7.23 9.56
N LEU A 243 -7.48 8.12 10.45
CA LEU A 243 -8.47 9.16 10.11
C LEU A 243 -7.91 10.14 9.07
N VAL A 244 -6.63 10.54 9.18
CA VAL A 244 -5.97 11.39 8.17
C VAL A 244 -5.95 10.67 6.80
N ALA A 245 -5.53 9.40 6.76
CA ALA A 245 -5.51 8.61 5.54
C ALA A 245 -6.92 8.43 4.94
N LEU A 246 -7.93 8.18 5.78
CA LEU A 246 -9.33 8.04 5.36
C LEU A 246 -9.89 9.33 4.76
N LEU A 247 -9.57 10.49 5.31
CA LEU A 247 -9.98 11.80 4.76
C LEU A 247 -9.36 12.03 3.38
N TRP A 248 -8.08 11.70 3.21
CA TRP A 248 -7.43 11.71 1.89
C TRP A 248 -8.11 10.76 0.91
N ALA A 249 -8.36 9.51 1.32
CA ALA A 249 -9.04 8.53 0.48
C ALA A 249 -10.44 9.01 0.05
N ALA A 250 -11.22 9.58 0.97
CA ALA A 250 -12.54 10.12 0.66
C ALA A 250 -12.47 11.23 -0.40
N GLY A 251 -11.55 12.21 -0.23
CA GLY A 251 -11.33 13.29 -1.20
C GLY A 251 -10.90 12.76 -2.56
N LEU A 252 -9.94 11.82 -2.58
CA LEU A 252 -9.43 11.21 -3.81
C LEU A 252 -10.49 10.38 -4.53
N VAL A 253 -11.30 9.61 -3.82
CA VAL A 253 -12.41 8.84 -4.39
C VAL A 253 -13.45 9.77 -5.04
N LEU A 254 -13.80 10.88 -4.40
CA LEU A 254 -14.72 11.87 -4.98
C LEU A 254 -14.14 12.50 -6.25
N LEU A 255 -12.87 12.89 -6.22
CA LEU A 255 -12.17 13.44 -7.39
C LEU A 255 -12.08 12.40 -8.52
N ALA A 256 -11.64 11.19 -8.21
CA ALA A 256 -11.51 10.10 -9.18
C ALA A 256 -12.86 9.73 -9.80
N ARG A 257 -13.94 9.69 -8.99
CA ARG A 257 -15.30 9.47 -9.49
C ARG A 257 -15.70 10.53 -10.52
N LYS A 258 -15.46 11.81 -10.24
CA LYS A 258 -15.72 12.89 -11.19
C LYS A 258 -14.92 12.70 -12.48
N VAL A 259 -13.63 12.45 -12.39
CA VAL A 259 -12.75 12.22 -13.54
C VAL A 259 -13.17 10.99 -14.33
N TYR A 260 -13.54 9.90 -13.67
CA TYR A 260 -14.01 8.66 -14.29
C TYR A 260 -15.25 8.90 -15.18
N PHE A 261 -16.24 9.63 -14.68
CA PHE A 261 -17.45 9.93 -15.47
C PHE A 261 -17.18 10.92 -16.60
N LEU A 262 -16.29 11.90 -16.41
CA LEU A 262 -15.84 12.78 -17.48
C LEU A 262 -15.18 11.99 -18.63
N GLU A 263 -14.30 11.03 -18.31
CA GLU A 263 -13.68 10.18 -19.31
C GLU A 263 -14.70 9.32 -20.06
N LYS A 264 -15.72 8.81 -19.38
CA LYS A 264 -16.82 8.09 -20.02
C LYS A 264 -17.60 8.94 -21.01
N GLN A 265 -17.93 10.18 -20.65
CA GLN A 265 -18.67 11.10 -21.50
C GLN A 265 -17.86 11.56 -22.73
N GLU A 266 -16.58 11.85 -22.53
CA GLU A 266 -15.71 12.34 -23.59
C GLU A 266 -15.21 11.24 -24.57
N ASN A 267 -15.48 9.94 -24.28
CA ASN A 267 -15.07 8.82 -25.11
C ASN A 267 -16.18 7.76 -25.27
N PRO A 268 -17.33 8.12 -25.86
CA PRO A 268 -18.50 7.25 -25.93
C PRO A 268 -18.30 5.98 -26.77
N LEU A 269 -17.32 5.97 -27.69
CA LEU A 269 -17.01 4.81 -28.56
C LEU A 269 -16.40 3.62 -27.81
N THR A 270 -15.94 3.79 -26.60
CA THR A 270 -15.36 2.70 -25.79
C THR A 270 -16.40 1.92 -24.98
N PHE A 271 -17.66 2.36 -25.00
CA PHE A 271 -18.80 1.70 -24.33
C PHE A 271 -19.85 1.38 -25.38
N PRO A 272 -20.18 0.10 -25.64
CA PRO A 272 -21.39 -0.24 -26.39
C PRO A 272 -22.56 0.42 -25.66
N GLN A 273 -23.27 1.28 -26.34
CA GLN A 273 -24.56 1.83 -25.88
C GLN A 273 -25.49 0.65 -25.64
N GLY A 274 -26.01 0.55 -24.44
CA GLY A 274 -26.72 -0.55 -23.85
C GLY A 274 -27.59 -1.36 -24.81
N GLU A 275 -27.50 -2.66 -24.67
CA GLU A 275 -28.70 -3.48 -24.69
C GLU A 275 -29.32 -3.33 -23.29
N GLY A 276 -30.48 -2.66 -23.26
CA GLY A 276 -31.27 -2.56 -22.06
C GLY A 276 -31.73 -3.95 -21.64
N VAL A 277 -31.63 -4.20 -20.35
CA VAL A 277 -32.56 -4.98 -19.55
C VAL A 277 -32.66 -4.33 -18.18
#